data_685646815150d7a1e008c8ca9d515b5d
#
_entry.id   685646815150d7a1e008c8ca9d515b5d
#
_cell.length_a   1.000
_cell.length_b   1.000
_cell.length_c   1.000
_cell.angle_alpha   90.00
_cell.angle_beta   90.00
_cell.angle_gamma   90.00
#
_symmetry.space_group_name_H-M   'P 1'
#
loop_
_entity.id
_entity.type
_entity.pdbx_description
1 polymer ?
#
loop_
_entity_poly.entity_id
_entity_poly.type
_entity_poly.pdbx_seq_one_letter_code
_entity_poly.pdbx_strand_id
1 'polypeptide(L)' 'MREISVNYLILDEDEERLKRITEEYKKQGLNLSEDKMFEGIMCCGSKYDVDSKLKFHEFKLGLREDYH' A
#
# COMPACT_ATOMS: atom_id res chain seq x y z
N MET A 1 7.00 -13.94 -0.18
CA MET A 1 7.05 -13.06 1.00
C MET A 1 8.36 -12.29 0.98
N ARG A 2 8.31 -11.01 1.24
CA ARG A 2 9.48 -10.14 1.18
C ARG A 2 9.50 -9.22 2.40
N GLU A 3 10.68 -8.94 2.92
CA GLU A 3 10.81 -7.96 3.97
C GLU A 3 10.71 -6.55 3.37
N ILE A 4 9.81 -5.75 3.90
CA ILE A 4 9.60 -4.39 3.44
C ILE A 4 9.60 -3.46 4.65
N SER A 5 10.28 -2.33 4.55
CA SER A 5 10.48 -1.44 5.67
C SER A 5 11.21 -2.18 6.80
N VAL A 6 11.36 -1.56 7.95
CA VAL A 6 12.28 -2.09 8.96
C VAL A 6 11.74 -3.26 9.74
N ASN A 7 10.59 -3.65 9.81
CA ASN A 7 10.11 -4.75 10.64
C ASN A 7 8.88 -5.44 10.08
N TYR A 8 8.71 -5.38 8.76
CA TYR A 8 7.52 -5.94 8.16
C TYR A 8 7.85 -6.98 7.10
N LEU A 9 7.06 -8.04 7.12
CA LEU A 9 7.07 -9.02 6.04
C LEU A 9 5.77 -8.84 5.26
N ILE A 10 5.87 -8.62 3.97
CA ILE A 10 4.71 -8.46 3.12
C ILE A 10 4.52 -9.71 2.27
N LEU A 11 3.28 -10.16 2.16
CA LEU A 11 2.96 -11.31 1.34
C LEU A 11 3.02 -10.92 -0.13
N ASP A 12 3.28 -11.90 -1.00
CA ASP A 12 3.39 -11.64 -2.43
C ASP A 12 2.14 -10.98 -3.00
N GLU A 13 0.98 -11.42 -2.56
CA GLU A 13 -0.30 -10.84 -3.01
C GLU A 13 -0.41 -9.38 -2.62
N ASP A 14 -0.03 -9.07 -1.40
CA ASP A 14 -0.09 -7.69 -0.91
C ASP A 14 0.97 -6.83 -1.58
N GLU A 15 2.11 -7.40 -1.90
CA GLU A 15 3.14 -6.68 -2.62
C GLU A 15 2.66 -6.25 -4.01
N GLU A 16 1.92 -7.12 -4.68
CA GLU A 16 1.33 -6.77 -5.98
C GLU A 16 0.37 -5.60 -5.85
N ARG A 17 -0.44 -5.62 -4.80
CA ARG A 17 -1.37 -4.52 -4.53
C ARG A 17 -0.61 -3.22 -4.25
N LEU A 18 0.45 -3.30 -3.46
CA LEU A 18 1.27 -2.15 -3.14
C LEU A 18 1.94 -1.57 -4.40
N LYS A 19 2.41 -2.43 -5.28
CA LYS A 19 2.98 -1.98 -6.54
C LYS A 19 1.97 -1.18 -7.35
N ARG A 20 0.75 -1.68 -7.44
CA ARG A 20 -0.30 -1.00 -8.19
C ARG A 20 -0.62 0.36 -7.57
N ILE A 21 -0.73 0.41 -6.26
CA ILE A 21 -0.99 1.66 -5.55
C ILE A 21 0.15 2.65 -5.81
N THR A 22 1.39 2.19 -5.70
CA THR A 22 2.56 3.02 -5.94
C THR A 22 2.56 3.60 -7.36
N GLU A 23 2.22 2.77 -8.34
CA GLU A 23 2.16 3.22 -9.74
C GLU A 23 1.09 4.28 -9.94
N GLU A 24 -0.08 4.11 -9.33
CA GLU A 24 -1.15 5.09 -9.46
C GLU A 24 -0.77 6.43 -8.84
N TYR A 25 -0.15 6.41 -7.68
CA TYR A 25 0.32 7.65 -7.07
C TYR A 25 1.42 8.30 -7.89
N LYS A 26 2.27 7.49 -8.50
CA LYS A 26 3.33 8.03 -9.35
C LYS A 26 2.73 8.80 -10.54
N LYS A 27 1.64 8.29 -11.11
CA LYS A 27 0.94 8.98 -12.18
C LYS A 27 0.40 10.34 -11.73
N GLN A 28 0.13 10.48 -10.45
CA GLN A 28 -0.37 11.72 -9.89
C GLN A 28 0.75 12.65 -9.42
N GLY A 29 1.99 12.26 -9.66
CA GLY A 29 3.13 13.09 -9.31
C GLY A 29 3.83 12.72 -8.01
N LEU A 30 3.34 11.71 -7.31
CA LEU A 30 3.95 11.27 -6.06
C LEU A 30 4.94 10.15 -6.33
N ASN A 31 6.20 10.52 -6.46
CA ASN A 31 7.23 9.58 -6.87
C ASN A 31 7.97 9.00 -5.68
N LEU A 32 7.42 7.93 -5.15
CA LEU A 32 7.99 7.22 -3.99
C LEU A 32 8.32 5.77 -4.36
N SER A 33 9.30 5.21 -3.68
CA SER A 33 9.59 3.78 -3.81
C SER A 33 8.49 2.99 -3.08
N GLU A 34 8.41 1.70 -3.33
CA GLU A 34 7.44 0.85 -2.67
C GLU A 34 7.61 0.86 -1.16
N ASP A 35 8.85 0.82 -0.68
CA ASP A 35 9.12 0.83 0.75
C ASP A 35 8.64 2.13 1.39
N LYS A 36 8.90 3.25 0.74
CA LYS A 36 8.43 4.54 1.25
C LYS A 36 6.92 4.66 1.19
N MET A 37 6.32 4.13 0.14
CA MET A 37 4.87 4.12 0.01
C MET A 37 4.25 3.29 1.14
N PHE A 38 4.82 2.12 1.42
CA PHE A 38 4.33 1.26 2.48
C PHE A 38 4.44 1.94 3.84
N GLU A 39 5.57 2.60 4.10
CA GLU A 39 5.75 3.35 5.34
C GLU A 39 4.66 4.41 5.50
N GLY A 40 4.37 5.14 4.43
CA GLY A 40 3.33 6.16 4.45
C GLY A 40 1.95 5.58 4.70
N ILE A 41 1.65 4.46 4.08
CA ILE A 41 0.36 3.79 4.25
C ILE A 41 0.19 3.32 5.69
N MET A 42 1.24 2.82 6.30
CA MET A 42 1.17 2.21 7.62
C MET A 42 1.43 3.16 8.78
N CYS A 43 1.88 4.38 8.52
CA CYS A 43 2.35 5.25 9.57
C CYS A 43 1.26 5.83 10.46
N CYS A 44 0.04 5.85 10.00
CA CYS A 44 -1.05 6.52 10.71
C CYS A 44 -1.98 5.53 11.37
N GLY A 45 -1.60 4.98 12.48
CA GLY A 45 -2.52 4.19 13.23
C GLY A 45 -2.09 2.75 13.40
N SER A 46 -3.06 1.88 13.45
CA SER A 46 -2.85 0.50 13.76
C SER A 46 -2.01 -0.20 12.71
N LYS A 47 -1.05 -0.97 13.16
CA LYS A 47 -0.21 -1.77 12.28
C LYS A 47 -0.79 -3.15 12.03
N TYR A 48 -2.03 -3.34 12.36
CA TYR A 48 -2.58 -4.68 12.35
C TYR A 48 -3.18 -5.11 11.05
N ASP A 49 -3.57 -4.19 10.25
CA ASP A 49 -4.41 -4.57 9.14
C ASP A 49 -3.90 -3.98 7.84
N VAL A 50 -2.89 -4.63 7.31
CA VAL A 50 -2.32 -4.25 6.02
C VAL A 50 -3.40 -4.30 4.95
N ASP A 51 -4.26 -5.32 4.99
CA ASP A 51 -5.32 -5.46 4.01
C ASP A 51 -6.26 -4.26 4.00
N SER A 52 -6.73 -3.84 5.17
CA SER A 52 -7.63 -2.69 5.25
C SER A 52 -6.97 -1.42 4.75
N LYS A 53 -5.71 -1.22 5.08
CA LYS A 53 -5.01 -0.02 4.63
C LYS A 53 -4.80 -0.02 3.13
N LEU A 54 -4.46 -1.15 2.57
CA LEU A 54 -4.33 -1.27 1.12
C LEU A 54 -5.68 -1.08 0.44
N LYS A 55 -6.75 -1.65 1.01
CA LYS A 55 -8.10 -1.45 0.48
C LYS A 55 -8.49 0.01 0.44
N PHE A 56 -8.18 0.74 1.50
CA PHE A 56 -8.50 2.15 1.56
C PHE A 56 -7.85 2.91 0.41
N HIS A 57 -6.57 2.66 0.19
CA HIS A 57 -5.85 3.35 -0.89
C HIS A 57 -6.32 2.88 -2.26
N GLU A 58 -6.63 1.60 -2.41
CA GLU A 58 -7.19 1.10 -3.66
C GLU A 58 -8.52 1.77 -3.97
N PHE A 59 -9.38 1.89 -2.97
CA PHE A 59 -10.66 2.56 -3.17
C PHE A 59 -10.46 4.04 -3.52
N LYS A 60 -9.59 4.71 -2.79
CA LYS A 60 -9.31 6.12 -2.99
C LYS A 60 -8.78 6.40 -4.40
N LEU A 61 -8.01 5.47 -4.95
CA LEU A 61 -7.43 5.60 -6.27
C LEU A 61 -8.32 5.08 -7.39
N GLY A 62 -9.48 4.57 -7.05
CA GLY A 62 -10.39 4.02 -8.05
C GLY A 62 -10.03 2.63 -8.54
N LEU A 63 -9.17 1.93 -7.81
CA LEU A 63 -8.76 0.58 -8.19
C LEU A 63 -9.72 -0.49 -7.70
N ARG A 64 -10.68 -0.12 -6.88
CA ARG A 64 -11.74 -1.03 -6.46
C ARG A 64 -13.02 -0.23 -6.22
N GLU A 65 -14.14 -0.88 -6.37
CA GLU A 65 -15.44 -0.21 -6.31
C GLU A 65 -16.05 -0.18 -4.93
N ASP A 66 -15.67 -1.11 -4.09
CA ASP A 66 -16.25 -1.20 -2.75
C ASP A 66 -15.17 -1.11 -1.69
N TYR A 67 -15.53 -0.56 -0.56
CA TYR A 67 -14.65 -0.41 0.58
C TYR A 67 -15.39 -0.87 1.83
N HIS A 68 -14.93 -1.99 2.36
CA HIS A 68 -15.48 -2.53 3.61
C HIS A 68 -14.40 -3.14 4.47
#